data_49c238b7740338d3af8aa3d14455a8a3
#
_entry.id   49c238b7740338d3af8aa3d14455a8a3
#
_cell.length_a   1.000
_cell.length_b   1.000
_cell.length_c   1.000
_cell.angle_alpha   90.00
_cell.angle_beta   90.00
_cell.angle_gamma   90.00
#
_symmetry.space_group_name_H-M   'P 1'
#
loop_
_entity.id
_entity.type
_entity.pdbx_description
1 polymer ?
#
loop_
_entity_poly.entity_id
_entity_poly.type
_entity_poly.pdbx_seq_one_letter_code
_entity_poly.pdbx_strand_id
1 'polypeptide(L)'
;MIVTVTANPSVDRTIGLPHALARGEVQRAVAVTAQPGGKGINVARVVHGAGLGTVAVLPAGAADPLLTQLAAVGLPHRAVSIDEPVRTNVTLAEPDGTTTKINEPGAELSAGDLARLTDLVAEAAADARWVALCGSLPPGVPADWYAEVTARLHAGGRRVAVDTSGPPLLAIAQARPDLLKPNAFELAELVGGDGARLEAAAAEGDLE
;
A
#
# COMPACT_ATOMS: atom_id res chain seq x y z
N MET A 1 18.44 7.64 -1.51
CA MET A 1 17.20 7.57 -0.71
C MET A 1 16.12 6.91 -1.55
N ILE A 2 15.20 6.19 -0.93
CA ILE A 2 13.99 5.62 -1.55
C ILE A 2 12.78 6.30 -0.92
N VAL A 3 11.89 6.85 -1.73
CA VAL A 3 10.59 7.37 -1.28
C VAL A 3 9.53 6.31 -1.53
N THR A 4 8.66 6.05 -0.56
CA THR A 4 7.51 5.17 -0.75
C THR A 4 6.22 5.97 -0.62
N VAL A 5 5.24 5.67 -1.45
CA VAL A 5 3.93 6.33 -1.44
C VAL A 5 2.87 5.29 -1.09
N THR A 6 2.04 5.63 -0.10
CA THR A 6 0.87 4.84 0.29
C THR A 6 -0.35 5.73 0.20
N ALA A 7 -1.03 5.74 -0.95
CA ALA A 7 -2.21 6.60 -1.15
C ALA A 7 -3.39 6.20 -0.26
N ASN A 8 -3.48 4.93 0.12
CA ASN A 8 -4.54 4.35 0.95
C ASN A 8 -3.94 3.63 2.18
N PRO A 9 -3.35 4.37 3.13
CA PRO A 9 -2.77 3.79 4.34
C PRO A 9 -3.83 3.16 5.23
N SER A 10 -3.38 2.36 6.20
CA SER A 10 -4.28 1.71 7.16
C SER A 10 -3.62 1.57 8.53
N VAL A 11 -4.46 1.34 9.54
CA VAL A 11 -4.05 0.67 10.77
C VAL A 11 -4.44 -0.81 10.63
N ASP A 12 -3.46 -1.70 10.57
CA ASP A 12 -3.72 -3.14 10.48
C ASP A 12 -3.90 -3.71 11.88
N ARG A 13 -5.15 -4.14 12.18
CA ARG A 13 -5.55 -4.66 13.49
C ARG A 13 -5.75 -6.18 13.41
N THR A 14 -4.97 -6.92 14.19
CA THR A 14 -5.13 -8.38 14.32
C THR A 14 -5.80 -8.71 15.64
N ILE A 15 -6.86 -9.51 15.56
CA ILE A 15 -7.67 -9.98 16.68
C ILE A 15 -7.52 -11.51 16.76
N GLY A 16 -6.83 -11.99 17.79
CA GLY A 16 -6.69 -13.42 18.06
C GLY A 16 -7.95 -13.98 18.72
N LEU A 17 -8.49 -15.03 18.15
CA LEU A 17 -9.66 -15.76 18.67
C LEU A 17 -9.22 -16.97 19.51
N PRO A 18 -9.99 -17.37 20.55
CA PRO A 18 -9.70 -18.56 21.35
C PRO A 18 -10.00 -19.87 20.62
N HIS A 19 -10.86 -19.84 19.60
CA HIS A 19 -11.31 -20.96 18.77
C HIS A 19 -11.75 -20.45 17.40
N ALA A 20 -12.22 -21.32 16.52
CA ALA A 20 -12.74 -20.97 15.21
C ALA A 20 -13.83 -19.88 15.29
N LEU A 21 -13.89 -19.01 14.28
CA LEU A 21 -14.89 -17.93 14.19
C LEU A 21 -16.31 -18.49 14.17
N ALA A 22 -17.08 -18.24 15.23
CA ALA A 22 -18.48 -18.59 15.33
C ALA A 22 -19.36 -17.42 14.89
N ARG A 23 -19.96 -17.53 13.69
CA ARG A 23 -20.82 -16.48 13.15
C ARG A 23 -22.11 -16.37 13.95
N GLY A 24 -22.50 -15.13 14.29
CA GLY A 24 -23.73 -14.86 15.04
C GLY A 24 -23.55 -14.94 16.56
N GLU A 25 -22.36 -15.27 17.06
CA GLU A 25 -22.06 -15.38 18.49
C GLU A 25 -21.13 -14.27 19.00
N VAL A 26 -21.17 -14.01 20.30
CA VAL A 26 -20.25 -13.10 20.97
C VAL A 26 -19.00 -13.88 21.34
N GLN A 27 -17.87 -13.50 20.75
CA GLN A 27 -16.56 -14.05 21.08
C GLN A 27 -15.67 -12.99 21.75
N ARG A 28 -14.84 -13.41 22.70
CA ARG A 28 -13.86 -12.54 23.37
C ARG A 28 -12.48 -12.81 22.80
N ALA A 29 -11.82 -11.78 22.30
CA ALA A 29 -10.45 -11.87 21.82
C ALA A 29 -9.50 -12.27 22.94
N VAL A 30 -8.52 -13.13 22.63
CA VAL A 30 -7.40 -13.48 23.54
C VAL A 30 -6.21 -12.56 23.35
N ALA A 31 -6.09 -11.91 22.21
CA ALA A 31 -5.05 -10.92 21.89
C ALA A 31 -5.58 -9.90 20.90
N VAL A 32 -5.10 -8.66 21.01
CA VAL A 32 -5.33 -7.62 20.00
C VAL A 32 -4.02 -6.88 19.79
N THR A 33 -3.61 -6.76 18.52
CA THR A 33 -2.46 -5.94 18.11
C THR A 33 -2.88 -4.96 17.05
N ALA A 34 -2.21 -3.82 16.98
CA ALA A 34 -2.40 -2.83 15.93
C ALA A 34 -1.03 -2.33 15.48
N GLN A 35 -0.85 -2.18 14.16
CA GLN A 35 0.41 -1.70 13.58
C GLN A 35 0.15 -0.84 12.34
N PRO A 36 1.10 0.06 11.99
CA PRO A 36 1.02 0.81 10.75
C PRO A 36 0.95 -0.12 9.56
N GLY A 37 -0.03 0.09 8.68
CA GLY A 37 -0.30 -0.73 7.51
C GLY A 37 -0.32 0.05 6.20
N GLY A 38 -0.37 -0.70 5.11
CA GLY A 38 -0.29 -0.21 3.74
C GLY A 38 1.01 -0.64 3.07
N LYS A 39 0.91 -1.06 1.79
CA LYS A 39 2.05 -1.65 1.06
C LYS A 39 3.29 -0.76 1.05
N GLY A 40 3.14 0.55 0.80
CA GLY A 40 4.28 1.48 0.77
C GLY A 40 4.91 1.69 2.15
N ILE A 41 4.11 1.71 3.22
CA ILE A 41 4.62 1.75 4.60
C ILE A 41 5.43 0.48 4.90
N ASN A 42 4.95 -0.69 4.46
CA ASN A 42 5.67 -1.96 4.66
C ASN A 42 6.99 -1.97 3.90
N VAL A 43 7.03 -1.47 2.66
CA VAL A 43 8.27 -1.29 1.90
C VAL A 43 9.21 -0.34 2.63
N ALA A 44 8.73 0.83 3.11
CA ALA A 44 9.54 1.77 3.87
C ALA A 44 10.14 1.14 5.12
N ARG A 45 9.37 0.34 5.87
CA ARG A 45 9.86 -0.37 7.07
C ARG A 45 11.01 -1.33 6.74
N VAL A 46 10.89 -2.08 5.64
CA VAL A 46 11.96 -3.00 5.20
C VAL A 46 13.21 -2.22 4.78
N VAL A 47 13.06 -1.16 4.00
CA VAL A 47 14.17 -0.30 3.56
C VAL A 47 14.86 0.35 4.76
N HIS A 48 14.08 0.88 5.71
CA HIS A 48 14.59 1.48 6.94
C HIS A 48 15.32 0.46 7.81
N GLY A 49 14.75 -0.72 8.00
CA GLY A 49 15.36 -1.82 8.74
C GLY A 49 16.67 -2.34 8.14
N ALA A 50 16.85 -2.19 6.83
CA ALA A 50 18.10 -2.48 6.12
C ALA A 50 19.15 -1.34 6.24
N GLY A 51 18.88 -0.29 7.02
CA GLY A 51 19.78 0.86 7.20
C GLY A 51 19.84 1.81 6.01
N LEU A 52 18.91 1.71 5.07
CA LEU A 52 18.86 2.59 3.90
C LEU A 52 17.95 3.80 4.15
N GLY A 53 18.33 4.95 3.60
CA GLY A 53 17.52 6.16 3.69
C GLY A 53 16.17 6.01 2.98
N THR A 54 15.08 6.25 3.71
CA THR A 54 13.72 6.21 3.17
C THR A 54 12.81 7.24 3.82
N VAL A 55 11.76 7.62 3.12
CA VAL A 55 10.65 8.44 3.61
C VAL A 55 9.34 7.85 3.08
N ALA A 56 8.39 7.61 3.98
CA ALA A 56 7.02 7.21 3.61
C ALA A 56 6.15 8.45 3.42
N VAL A 57 5.50 8.57 2.26
CA VAL A 57 4.54 9.64 1.94
C VAL A 57 3.13 9.07 1.93
N LEU A 58 2.19 9.72 2.64
CA LEU A 58 0.83 9.22 2.82
C LEU A 58 -0.17 10.35 3.16
N PRO A 59 -1.48 10.15 2.94
CA PRO A 59 -2.51 11.00 3.53
C PRO A 59 -2.87 10.49 4.94
N ALA A 60 -2.98 11.38 5.92
CA ALA A 60 -3.50 11.07 7.25
C ALA A 60 -3.86 12.37 8.00
N GLY A 61 -4.87 12.33 8.85
CA GLY A 61 -5.19 13.47 9.73
C GLY A 61 -4.03 13.80 10.67
N ALA A 62 -3.89 15.06 11.06
CA ALA A 62 -2.76 15.51 11.90
C ALA A 62 -2.69 14.79 13.27
N ALA A 63 -3.82 14.35 13.80
CA ALA A 63 -3.92 13.59 15.06
C ALA A 63 -4.20 12.09 14.83
N ASP A 64 -4.02 11.59 13.60
CA ASP A 64 -4.32 10.19 13.29
C ASP A 64 -3.36 9.24 14.05
N PRO A 65 -3.87 8.19 14.69
CA PRO A 65 -3.05 7.20 15.41
C PRO A 65 -1.94 6.57 14.56
N LEU A 66 -2.14 6.47 13.24
CA LEU A 66 -1.13 5.96 12.31
C LEU A 66 0.18 6.75 12.40
N LEU A 67 0.11 8.09 12.44
CA LEU A 67 1.31 8.94 12.52
C LEU A 67 2.06 8.73 13.83
N THR A 68 1.34 8.58 14.94
CA THR A 68 1.94 8.24 16.24
C THR A 68 2.64 6.88 16.19
N GLN A 69 2.04 5.89 15.55
CA GLN A 69 2.63 4.56 15.40
C GLN A 69 3.87 4.59 14.50
N LEU A 70 3.86 5.35 13.40
CA LEU A 70 5.03 5.51 12.52
C LEU A 70 6.19 6.18 13.27
N ALA A 71 5.91 7.22 14.06
CA ALA A 71 6.89 7.88 14.91
C ALA A 71 7.46 6.93 15.99
N ALA A 72 6.62 6.11 16.60
CA ALA A 72 7.04 5.15 17.63
C ALA A 72 8.00 4.08 17.09
N VAL A 73 7.89 3.68 15.83
CA VAL A 73 8.83 2.76 15.17
C VAL A 73 9.99 3.48 14.47
N GLY A 74 10.10 4.80 14.65
CA GLY A 74 11.19 5.62 14.08
C GLY A 74 11.18 5.71 12.56
N LEU A 75 10.05 5.44 11.89
CA LEU A 75 9.97 5.48 10.43
C LEU A 75 9.81 6.93 9.93
N PRO A 76 10.77 7.47 9.15
CA PRO A 76 10.64 8.78 8.56
C PRO A 76 9.41 8.83 7.63
N HIS A 77 8.56 9.83 7.85
CA HIS A 77 7.34 9.97 7.05
C HIS A 77 6.97 11.44 6.84
N ARG A 78 6.17 11.68 5.81
CA ARG A 78 5.54 12.97 5.48
C ARG A 78 4.08 12.72 5.15
N ALA A 79 3.17 13.50 5.74
CA ALA A 79 1.74 13.32 5.54
C ALA A 79 1.08 14.58 4.97
N VAL A 80 0.14 14.36 4.03
CA VAL A 80 -0.87 15.36 3.70
C VAL A 80 -1.99 15.24 4.71
N SER A 81 -2.32 16.35 5.39
CA SER A 81 -3.44 16.34 6.32
C SER A 81 -4.76 16.24 5.58
N ILE A 82 -5.57 15.25 5.98
CA ILE A 82 -6.94 15.00 5.52
C ILE A 82 -7.87 15.04 6.73
N ASP A 83 -9.17 15.25 6.50
CA ASP A 83 -10.16 15.36 7.57
C ASP A 83 -10.66 13.97 8.05
N GLU A 84 -10.76 13.00 7.14
CA GLU A 84 -11.19 11.67 7.49
C GLU A 84 -10.06 10.82 8.09
N PRO A 85 -10.37 9.91 9.05
CA PRO A 85 -9.37 9.00 9.60
C PRO A 85 -8.92 7.99 8.57
N VAL A 86 -7.68 7.51 8.70
CA VAL A 86 -7.22 6.37 7.89
C VAL A 86 -8.06 5.14 8.21
N ARG A 87 -8.19 4.25 7.23
CA ARG A 87 -8.95 2.99 7.37
C ARG A 87 -8.31 2.03 8.36
N THR A 88 -9.13 1.13 8.90
CA THR A 88 -8.68 -0.03 9.66
C THR A 88 -8.87 -1.31 8.85
N ASN A 89 -7.82 -2.09 8.67
CA ASN A 89 -7.93 -3.45 8.18
C ASN A 89 -7.97 -4.40 9.37
N VAL A 90 -8.98 -5.24 9.46
CA VAL A 90 -9.12 -6.21 10.55
C VAL A 90 -8.74 -7.61 10.06
N THR A 91 -7.85 -8.27 10.78
CA THR A 91 -7.54 -9.69 10.61
C THR A 91 -8.03 -10.44 11.83
N LEU A 92 -8.95 -11.38 11.65
CA LEU A 92 -9.31 -12.37 12.66
C LEU A 92 -8.38 -13.57 12.49
N ALA A 93 -7.66 -13.92 13.54
CA ALA A 93 -6.70 -15.03 13.53
C ALA A 93 -7.21 -16.15 14.45
N GLU A 94 -7.41 -17.33 13.89
CA GLU A 94 -7.86 -18.53 14.59
C GLU A 94 -6.67 -19.36 15.08
N PRO A 95 -6.83 -20.23 16.11
CA PRO A 95 -5.72 -21.00 16.66
C PRO A 95 -5.07 -21.99 15.69
N ASP A 96 -5.80 -22.43 14.66
CA ASP A 96 -5.30 -23.34 13.62
C ASP A 96 -4.50 -22.63 12.50
N GLY A 97 -4.35 -21.30 12.59
CA GLY A 97 -3.67 -20.47 11.60
C GLY A 97 -4.59 -19.91 10.51
N THR A 98 -5.88 -20.29 10.50
CA THR A 98 -6.86 -19.69 9.59
C THR A 98 -7.00 -18.19 9.88
N THR A 99 -7.04 -17.38 8.81
CA THR A 99 -7.22 -15.92 8.93
C THR A 99 -8.38 -15.43 8.08
N THR A 100 -9.22 -14.59 8.66
CA THR A 100 -10.28 -13.86 7.94
C THR A 100 -9.95 -12.38 7.95
N LYS A 101 -9.89 -11.76 6.76
CA LYS A 101 -9.55 -10.34 6.60
C LYS A 101 -10.77 -9.53 6.19
N ILE A 102 -10.94 -8.39 6.84
CA ILE A 102 -11.98 -7.40 6.53
C ILE A 102 -11.24 -6.07 6.31
N ASN A 103 -11.25 -5.60 5.06
CA ASN A 103 -10.56 -4.38 4.68
C ASN A 103 -11.59 -3.27 4.42
N GLU A 104 -11.40 -2.12 5.05
CA GLU A 104 -12.18 -0.92 4.77
C GLU A 104 -11.74 -0.26 3.46
N PRO A 105 -12.62 0.49 2.78
CA PRO A 105 -12.30 1.16 1.51
C PRO A 105 -11.21 2.23 1.66
N GLY A 106 -11.16 2.92 2.78
CA GLY A 106 -10.26 4.04 3.06
C GLY A 106 -10.95 5.40 2.98
N ALA A 107 -10.25 6.42 3.45
CA ALA A 107 -10.70 7.81 3.42
C ALA A 107 -10.86 8.29 1.98
N GLU A 108 -11.97 8.99 1.68
CA GLU A 108 -12.15 9.64 0.39
C GLU A 108 -11.19 10.84 0.27
N LEU A 109 -10.45 10.91 -0.82
CA LEU A 109 -9.57 12.06 -1.10
C LEU A 109 -10.26 13.03 -2.04
N SER A 110 -10.40 14.27 -1.60
CA SER A 110 -10.82 15.36 -2.48
C SER A 110 -9.78 15.65 -3.56
N ALA A 111 -10.18 16.33 -4.63
CA ALA A 111 -9.23 16.78 -5.66
C ALA A 111 -8.12 17.67 -5.06
N GLY A 112 -8.42 18.46 -4.03
CA GLY A 112 -7.44 19.27 -3.31
C GLY A 112 -6.45 18.43 -2.49
N ASP A 113 -6.92 17.37 -1.82
CA ASP A 113 -6.05 16.44 -1.09
C ASP A 113 -5.12 15.72 -2.04
N LEU A 114 -5.65 15.27 -3.18
CA LEU A 114 -4.90 14.56 -4.20
C LEU A 114 -3.81 15.44 -4.83
N ALA A 115 -4.14 16.70 -5.12
CA ALA A 115 -3.15 17.66 -5.62
C ALA A 115 -2.02 17.87 -4.60
N ARG A 116 -2.35 18.09 -3.32
CA ARG A 116 -1.35 18.23 -2.25
C ARG A 116 -0.50 16.97 -2.08
N LEU A 117 -1.10 15.78 -2.19
CA LEU A 117 -0.36 14.51 -2.13
C LEU A 117 0.60 14.38 -3.30
N THR A 118 0.16 14.70 -4.51
CA THR A 118 1.00 14.68 -5.72
C THR A 118 2.19 15.65 -5.60
N ASP A 119 1.97 16.85 -5.08
CA ASP A 119 3.04 17.83 -4.85
C ASP A 119 4.01 17.37 -3.77
N LEU A 120 3.51 16.82 -2.66
CA LEU A 120 4.33 16.29 -1.59
C LEU A 120 5.20 15.10 -2.06
N VAL A 121 4.66 14.23 -2.93
CA VAL A 121 5.42 13.13 -3.55
C VAL A 121 6.56 13.69 -4.40
N ALA A 122 6.29 14.67 -5.26
CA ALA A 122 7.30 15.29 -6.11
C ALA A 122 8.40 15.98 -5.30
N GLU A 123 8.02 16.70 -4.23
CA GLU A 123 8.95 17.35 -3.31
C GLU A 123 9.81 16.33 -2.56
N ALA A 124 9.21 15.30 -1.98
CA ALA A 124 9.94 14.23 -1.27
C ALA A 124 10.89 13.48 -2.20
N ALA A 125 10.54 13.37 -3.48
CA ALA A 125 11.34 12.69 -4.49
C ALA A 125 12.52 13.51 -5.02
N ALA A 126 12.68 14.79 -4.66
CA ALA A 126 13.70 15.67 -5.24
C ALA A 126 15.12 15.08 -5.20
N ASP A 127 15.49 14.37 -4.11
CA ASP A 127 16.77 13.70 -3.94
C ASP A 127 16.66 12.15 -3.92
N ALA A 128 15.51 11.62 -4.33
CA ALA A 128 15.30 10.19 -4.34
C ALA A 128 15.91 9.55 -5.60
N ARG A 129 16.46 8.34 -5.45
CA ARG A 129 16.87 7.50 -6.58
C ARG A 129 15.71 6.68 -7.10
N TRP A 130 14.82 6.25 -6.20
CA TRP A 130 13.62 5.47 -6.49
C TRP A 130 12.41 6.02 -5.76
N VAL A 131 11.28 5.97 -6.41
CA VAL A 131 9.97 6.19 -5.80
C VAL A 131 9.12 4.93 -5.98
N ALA A 132 8.62 4.38 -4.89
CA ALA A 132 7.74 3.21 -4.91
C ALA A 132 6.29 3.65 -4.67
N LEU A 133 5.43 3.54 -5.68
CA LEU A 133 4.01 3.79 -5.61
C LEU A 133 3.29 2.48 -5.28
N CYS A 134 2.70 2.37 -4.09
CA CYS A 134 2.29 1.06 -3.57
C CYS A 134 0.87 1.05 -3.01
N GLY A 135 0.17 -0.03 -3.33
CA GLY A 135 -1.15 -0.37 -2.79
C GLY A 135 -2.31 0.12 -3.63
N SER A 136 -3.52 -0.09 -3.11
CA SER A 136 -4.75 0.37 -3.74
C SER A 136 -4.87 1.89 -3.66
N LEU A 137 -5.66 2.46 -4.55
CA LEU A 137 -6.10 3.85 -4.45
C LEU A 137 -7.36 3.92 -3.57
N PRO A 138 -7.51 4.98 -2.76
CA PRO A 138 -8.72 5.18 -1.97
C PRO A 138 -9.86 5.76 -2.84
N PRO A 139 -11.10 5.81 -2.31
CA PRO A 139 -12.18 6.51 -2.98
C PRO A 139 -11.82 7.95 -3.37
N GLY A 140 -12.39 8.44 -4.48
CA GLY A 140 -12.13 9.79 -5.02
C GLY A 140 -10.85 9.91 -5.86
N VAL A 141 -9.96 8.92 -5.85
CA VAL A 141 -8.71 8.95 -6.63
C VAL A 141 -8.92 8.26 -7.99
N PRO A 142 -8.64 8.96 -9.12
CA PRO A 142 -8.72 8.39 -10.45
C PRO A 142 -7.78 7.19 -10.63
N ALA A 143 -8.21 6.19 -11.40
CA ALA A 143 -7.42 4.97 -11.63
C ALA A 143 -6.07 5.23 -12.30
N ASP A 144 -5.93 6.30 -13.06
CA ASP A 144 -4.72 6.72 -13.77
C ASP A 144 -3.78 7.61 -12.94
N TRP A 145 -4.12 7.92 -11.68
CA TRP A 145 -3.31 8.78 -10.83
C TRP A 145 -1.85 8.29 -10.69
N TYR A 146 -1.63 6.98 -10.56
CA TYR A 146 -0.26 6.44 -10.52
C TYR A 146 0.48 6.67 -11.84
N ALA A 147 -0.21 6.66 -12.98
CA ALA A 147 0.38 6.96 -14.28
C ALA A 147 0.77 8.44 -14.39
N GLU A 148 -0.08 9.36 -13.92
CA GLU A 148 0.21 10.79 -13.86
C GLU A 148 1.42 11.10 -12.97
N VAL A 149 1.45 10.54 -11.75
CA VAL A 149 2.58 10.69 -10.83
C VAL A 149 3.86 10.12 -11.43
N THR A 150 3.79 8.96 -12.10
CA THR A 150 4.95 8.36 -12.78
C THR A 150 5.50 9.26 -13.86
N ALA A 151 4.66 9.83 -14.72
CA ALA A 151 5.09 10.76 -15.76
C ALA A 151 5.80 12.00 -15.17
N ARG A 152 5.25 12.56 -14.08
CA ARG A 152 5.87 13.70 -13.37
C ARG A 152 7.22 13.35 -12.77
N LEU A 153 7.35 12.17 -12.16
CA LEU A 153 8.61 11.69 -11.57
C LEU A 153 9.67 11.39 -12.63
N HIS A 154 9.30 10.79 -13.75
CA HIS A 154 10.20 10.56 -14.88
C HIS A 154 10.70 11.87 -15.49
N ALA A 155 9.84 12.89 -15.63
CA ALA A 155 10.27 14.23 -16.06
C ALA A 155 11.31 14.85 -15.10
N GLY A 156 11.28 14.48 -13.82
CA GLY A 156 12.30 14.83 -12.81
C GLY A 156 13.52 13.90 -12.78
N GLY A 157 13.59 12.90 -13.67
CA GLY A 157 14.70 11.94 -13.74
C GLY A 157 14.70 10.89 -12.62
N ARG A 158 13.53 10.59 -12.02
CA ARG A 158 13.37 9.60 -10.94
C ARG A 158 12.94 8.26 -11.52
N ARG A 159 13.43 7.16 -10.93
CA ARG A 159 12.96 5.81 -11.23
C ARG A 159 11.73 5.48 -10.40
N VAL A 160 10.77 4.80 -11.03
CA VAL A 160 9.48 4.49 -10.41
C VAL A 160 9.25 2.99 -10.38
N ALA A 161 8.97 2.48 -9.18
CA ALA A 161 8.49 1.11 -8.96
C ALA A 161 7.02 1.15 -8.56
N VAL A 162 6.20 0.25 -9.07
CA VAL A 162 4.76 0.21 -8.78
C VAL A 162 4.31 -1.18 -8.34
N ASP A 163 3.54 -1.23 -7.25
CA ASP A 163 2.85 -2.43 -6.74
C ASP A 163 1.39 -2.07 -6.45
N THR A 164 0.52 -2.31 -7.41
CA THR A 164 -0.93 -2.02 -7.32
C THR A 164 -1.74 -3.12 -7.99
N SER A 165 -3.07 -3.04 -7.94
CA SER A 165 -3.99 -4.04 -8.49
C SER A 165 -5.21 -3.39 -9.16
N GLY A 166 -5.96 -4.17 -9.95
CA GLY A 166 -7.20 -3.75 -10.60
C GLY A 166 -7.01 -2.59 -11.60
N PRO A 167 -8.00 -1.67 -11.73
CA PRO A 167 -7.93 -0.60 -12.73
C PRO A 167 -6.66 0.25 -12.69
N PRO A 168 -6.08 0.62 -11.53
CA PRO A 168 -4.80 1.31 -11.48
C PRO A 168 -3.64 0.52 -12.07
N LEU A 169 -3.64 -0.82 -11.97
CA LEU A 169 -2.61 -1.67 -12.58
C LEU A 169 -2.68 -1.61 -14.11
N LEU A 170 -3.89 -1.66 -14.67
CA LEU A 170 -4.08 -1.54 -16.13
C LEU A 170 -3.61 -0.18 -16.66
N ALA A 171 -3.92 0.89 -15.94
CA ALA A 171 -3.51 2.24 -16.33
C ALA A 171 -1.98 2.43 -16.25
N ILE A 172 -1.34 1.96 -15.17
CA ILE A 172 0.10 2.15 -14.97
C ILE A 172 0.96 1.31 -15.91
N ALA A 173 0.49 0.14 -16.33
CA ALA A 173 1.22 -0.69 -17.28
C ALA A 173 1.51 0.04 -18.60
N GLN A 174 0.59 0.93 -19.04
CA GLN A 174 0.77 1.76 -20.24
C GLN A 174 1.74 2.93 -20.00
N ALA A 175 1.88 3.42 -18.78
CA ALA A 175 2.79 4.51 -18.42
C ALA A 175 4.27 4.08 -18.30
N ARG A 176 4.56 2.80 -18.42
CA ARG A 176 5.92 2.20 -18.44
C ARG A 176 6.77 2.61 -17.23
N PRO A 177 6.38 2.23 -16.01
CA PRO A 177 7.25 2.40 -14.84
C PRO A 177 8.55 1.60 -15.02
N ASP A 178 9.62 1.99 -14.33
CA ASP A 178 10.90 1.25 -14.40
C ASP A 178 10.81 -0.16 -13.78
N LEU A 179 9.88 -0.37 -12.85
CA LEU A 179 9.59 -1.66 -12.26
C LEU A 179 8.09 -1.78 -11.98
N LEU A 180 7.48 -2.85 -12.45
CA LEU A 180 6.12 -3.25 -12.09
C LEU A 180 6.14 -4.62 -11.44
N LYS A 181 5.47 -4.78 -10.29
CA LYS A 181 5.45 -6.03 -9.53
C LYS A 181 4.03 -6.59 -9.40
N PRO A 182 3.47 -7.21 -10.43
CA PRO A 182 2.23 -7.96 -10.32
C PRO A 182 2.47 -9.31 -9.63
N ASN A 183 1.45 -9.84 -8.95
CA ASN A 183 1.38 -11.27 -8.66
C ASN A 183 0.86 -12.03 -9.91
N ALA A 184 0.79 -13.38 -9.85
CA ALA A 184 0.38 -14.20 -10.99
C ALA A 184 -1.04 -13.87 -11.51
N PHE A 185 -1.98 -13.57 -10.61
CA PHE A 185 -3.35 -13.21 -10.98
C PHE A 185 -3.43 -11.81 -11.60
N GLU A 186 -2.72 -10.85 -11.02
CA GLU A 186 -2.58 -9.49 -11.54
C GLU A 186 -1.87 -9.49 -12.91
N LEU A 187 -0.86 -10.35 -13.09
CA LEU A 187 -0.20 -10.53 -14.38
C LEU A 187 -1.16 -11.12 -15.42
N ALA A 188 -1.94 -12.14 -15.04
CA ALA A 188 -2.95 -12.72 -15.92
C ALA A 188 -4.00 -11.68 -16.37
N GLU A 189 -4.38 -10.76 -15.49
CA GLU A 189 -5.28 -9.63 -15.82
C GLU A 189 -4.66 -8.70 -16.89
N LEU A 190 -3.35 -8.46 -16.81
CA LEU A 190 -2.62 -7.60 -17.75
C LEU A 190 -2.44 -8.22 -19.15
N VAL A 191 -2.11 -9.50 -19.21
CA VAL A 191 -1.70 -10.17 -20.47
C VAL A 191 -2.80 -11.06 -21.06
N GLY A 192 -3.89 -11.26 -20.34
CA GLY A 192 -4.95 -12.18 -20.72
C GLY A 192 -4.51 -13.64 -20.54
N GLY A 193 -4.72 -14.22 -19.33
CA GLY A 193 -4.26 -15.57 -19.03
C GLY A 193 -4.94 -16.16 -17.81
N ASP A 194 -4.40 -17.28 -17.32
CA ASP A 194 -4.83 -17.97 -16.11
C ASP A 194 -3.77 -17.77 -15.01
N GLY A 195 -4.13 -17.05 -13.95
CA GLY A 195 -3.23 -16.73 -12.83
C GLY A 195 -2.72 -17.97 -12.09
N ALA A 196 -3.56 -19.00 -11.92
CA ALA A 196 -3.16 -20.25 -11.28
C ALA A 196 -2.11 -21.01 -12.11
N ARG A 197 -2.24 -20.97 -13.44
CA ARG A 197 -1.25 -21.56 -14.34
C ARG A 197 0.08 -20.80 -14.31
N LEU A 198 0.03 -19.46 -14.29
CA LEU A 198 1.23 -18.63 -14.15
C LEU A 198 1.93 -18.84 -12.81
N GLU A 199 1.17 -19.00 -11.73
CA GLU A 199 1.75 -19.29 -10.41
C GLU A 199 2.42 -20.67 -10.37
N ALA A 200 1.80 -21.69 -10.97
CA ALA A 200 2.38 -23.03 -11.08
C ALA A 200 3.67 -23.03 -11.93
N ALA A 201 3.66 -22.38 -13.10
CA ALA A 201 4.83 -22.24 -13.96
C ALA A 201 6.00 -21.55 -13.26
N ALA A 202 5.71 -20.45 -12.53
CA ALA A 202 6.74 -19.75 -11.75
C ALA A 202 7.33 -20.63 -10.63
N ALA A 203 6.52 -21.48 -9.99
CA ALA A 203 6.98 -22.40 -8.95
C ALA A 203 7.88 -23.53 -9.52
N GLU A 204 7.67 -23.91 -10.78
CA GLU A 204 8.47 -24.90 -11.52
C GLU A 204 9.73 -24.28 -12.16
N GLY A 205 9.86 -22.95 -12.13
CA GLY A 205 10.97 -22.22 -12.74
C GLY A 205 10.82 -22.06 -14.26
N ASP A 206 9.65 -22.32 -14.80
CA ASP A 206 9.30 -22.09 -16.20
C ASP A 206 8.95 -20.61 -16.38
N LEU A 207 9.86 -19.85 -16.98
CA LEU A 207 9.77 -18.39 -17.15
C LEU A 207 9.60 -17.98 -18.64
N GLU A 208 9.26 -18.92 -19.53
CA GLU A 208 9.02 -18.65 -20.96
C GLU A 208 7.58 -18.22 -21.29
#